data_4ea25b98cc8f7b744760313ec4f5b5e1
#
_entry.id   4ea25b98cc8f7b744760313ec4f5b5e1
#
_cell.length_a   1.000
_cell.length_b   1.000
_cell.length_c   1.000
_cell.angle_alpha   90.00
_cell.angle_beta   90.00
_cell.angle_gamma   90.00
#
_symmetry.space_group_name_H-M   'P 1'
#
loop_
_entity.id
_entity.type
_entity.pdbx_description
1 polymer ?
#
loop_
_entity_poly.entity_id
_entity_poly.type
_entity_poly.pdbx_seq_one_letter_code
_entity_poly.pdbx_strand_id
1 'polypeptide(L)'
;KKLLEQQALDCLKNAKTEADKKRCVKDLPKDLQKKVLAKESVKAYLDCVSRARNEKEKQQCEKLLTPEARKLLEEAKESLKAYKDCLSQARNEEERRACEKLLTPEARKLLEQEVK
;
A
#
# COMPACT_ATOMS: atom_id res chain seq x y z
N LYS A 1 -8.43 16.63 -7.14
CA LYS A 1 -8.37 15.18 -7.37
C LYS A 1 -7.76 14.44 -6.18
N LYS A 2 -6.66 14.96 -5.63
CA LYS A 2 -6.06 14.36 -4.44
C LYS A 2 -6.96 14.47 -3.21
N LEU A 3 -7.74 15.53 -3.16
CA LEU A 3 -8.64 15.76 -2.04
C LEU A 3 -9.76 14.71 -1.98
N LEU A 4 -10.32 14.38 -3.14
CA LEU A 4 -11.37 13.36 -3.22
C LEU A 4 -10.85 11.98 -2.80
N GLU A 5 -9.64 11.65 -3.25
CA GLU A 5 -9.00 10.39 -2.90
C GLU A 5 -8.76 10.32 -1.39
N GLN A 6 -8.26 11.40 -0.81
CA GLN A 6 -7.99 11.45 0.62
C GLN A 6 -9.28 11.33 1.43
N GLN A 7 -10.34 12.01 1.01
CA GLN A 7 -11.63 11.92 1.67
C GLN A 7 -12.18 10.49 1.64
N ALA A 8 -12.04 9.82 0.50
CA ALA A 8 -12.48 8.45 0.36
C ALA A 8 -11.69 7.52 1.28
N LEU A 9 -10.39 7.70 1.36
CA LEU A 9 -9.54 6.89 2.23
C LEU A 9 -9.90 7.10 3.71
N ASP A 10 -10.14 8.34 4.10
CA ASP A 10 -10.54 8.64 5.48
C ASP A 10 -11.89 8.01 5.79
N CYS A 11 -12.82 8.07 4.84
CA CYS A 11 -14.13 7.45 4.99
C CYS A 11 -14.00 5.93 5.16
N LEU A 12 -13.14 5.31 4.35
CA LEU A 12 -12.91 3.87 4.41
C LEU A 12 -12.31 3.42 5.73
N LYS A 13 -11.46 4.24 6.33
CA LYS A 13 -10.90 3.92 7.65
C LYS A 13 -11.98 3.77 8.71
N ASN A 14 -13.04 4.57 8.58
CA ASN A 14 -14.14 4.58 9.53
C ASN A 14 -15.26 3.62 9.14
N ALA A 15 -15.21 3.06 7.94
CA ALA A 15 -16.24 2.16 7.45
C ALA A 15 -16.16 0.82 8.19
N LYS A 16 -17.31 0.35 8.67
CA LYS A 16 -17.38 -0.92 9.41
C LYS A 16 -17.94 -2.07 8.57
N THR A 17 -18.68 -1.76 7.52
CA THR A 17 -19.32 -2.79 6.69
C THR A 17 -18.95 -2.57 5.22
N GLU A 18 -19.20 -3.61 4.39
CA GLU A 18 -18.98 -3.51 2.95
C GLU A 18 -19.87 -2.44 2.32
N ALA A 19 -21.10 -2.29 2.84
CA ALA A 19 -22.01 -1.26 2.34
C ALA A 19 -21.45 0.13 2.60
N ASP A 20 -20.88 0.35 3.78
CA ASP A 20 -20.25 1.61 4.13
C ASP A 20 -19.07 1.92 3.21
N LYS A 21 -18.25 0.91 2.92
CA LYS A 21 -17.11 1.06 2.03
C LYS A 21 -17.55 1.49 0.63
N LYS A 22 -18.61 0.87 0.12
CA LYS A 22 -19.15 1.22 -1.20
C LYS A 22 -19.65 2.66 -1.23
N ARG A 23 -20.28 3.10 -0.15
CA ARG A 23 -20.74 4.49 -0.05
C ARG A 23 -19.59 5.48 -0.11
N CYS A 24 -18.48 5.14 0.54
CA CYS A 24 -17.31 6.01 0.59
C CYS A 24 -16.74 6.28 -0.81
N VAL A 25 -16.83 5.30 -1.72
CA VAL A 25 -16.24 5.43 -3.05
C VAL A 25 -17.27 5.70 -4.15
N LYS A 26 -18.54 5.78 -3.79
CA LYS A 26 -19.64 5.93 -4.75
C LYS A 26 -19.49 7.14 -5.67
N ASP A 27 -19.03 8.26 -5.12
CA ASP A 27 -18.94 9.51 -5.87
C ASP A 27 -17.65 9.66 -6.66
N LEU A 28 -16.77 8.67 -6.56
CA LEU A 28 -15.48 8.71 -7.28
C LEU A 28 -15.61 8.17 -8.69
N PRO A 29 -14.83 8.71 -9.65
CA PRO A 29 -14.69 8.07 -10.95
C PRO A 29 -14.21 6.64 -10.79
N LYS A 30 -14.58 5.78 -11.74
CA LYS A 30 -14.25 4.35 -11.64
C LYS A 30 -12.76 4.08 -11.44
N ASP A 31 -11.92 4.84 -12.14
CA ASP A 31 -10.47 4.67 -12.01
C ASP A 31 -9.98 4.95 -10.59
N LEU A 32 -10.51 6.01 -9.98
CA LEU A 32 -10.17 6.35 -8.61
C LEU A 32 -10.73 5.35 -7.61
N GLN A 33 -11.94 4.83 -7.89
CA GLN A 33 -12.54 3.80 -7.05
C GLN A 33 -11.63 2.58 -6.97
N LYS A 34 -11.12 2.12 -8.10
CA LYS A 34 -10.24 0.97 -8.16
C LYS A 34 -8.95 1.22 -7.39
N LYS A 35 -8.36 2.42 -7.56
CA LYS A 35 -7.14 2.78 -6.84
C LYS A 35 -7.33 2.81 -5.34
N VAL A 36 -8.42 3.44 -4.90
CA VAL A 36 -8.70 3.58 -3.47
C VAL A 36 -8.93 2.23 -2.83
N LEU A 37 -9.73 1.37 -3.51
CA LEU A 37 -10.01 0.04 -3.00
C LEU A 37 -8.74 -0.82 -2.98
N ALA A 38 -7.89 -0.68 -4.00
CA ALA A 38 -6.62 -1.40 -4.05
C ALA A 38 -5.71 -0.99 -2.89
N LYS A 39 -5.61 0.31 -2.62
CA LYS A 39 -4.81 0.81 -1.50
C LYS A 39 -5.33 0.29 -0.17
N GLU A 40 -6.64 0.26 -0.01
CA GLU A 40 -7.25 -0.27 1.21
C GLU A 40 -6.95 -1.76 1.37
N SER A 41 -7.04 -2.54 0.29
CA SER A 41 -6.72 -3.96 0.30
C SER A 41 -5.26 -4.20 0.67
N VAL A 42 -4.35 -3.43 0.07
CA VAL A 42 -2.92 -3.56 0.38
C VAL A 42 -2.67 -3.24 1.86
N LYS A 43 -3.30 -2.19 2.36
CA LYS A 43 -3.15 -1.81 3.76
C LYS A 43 -3.65 -2.91 4.69
N ALA A 44 -4.82 -3.47 4.40
CA ALA A 44 -5.37 -4.56 5.19
C ALA A 44 -4.45 -5.79 5.15
N TYR A 45 -3.93 -6.10 3.98
CA TYR A 45 -2.99 -7.20 3.81
C TYR A 45 -1.72 -6.98 4.65
N LEU A 46 -1.13 -5.80 4.57
CA LEU A 46 0.09 -5.50 5.32
C LEU A 46 -0.13 -5.56 6.83
N ASP A 47 -1.26 -5.03 7.29
CA ASP A 47 -1.62 -5.12 8.71
C ASP A 47 -1.78 -6.59 9.14
N CYS A 48 -2.43 -7.39 8.31
CA CYS A 48 -2.64 -8.80 8.57
C CYS A 48 -1.30 -9.54 8.66
N VAL A 49 -0.41 -9.29 7.69
CA VAL A 49 0.91 -9.94 7.65
C VAL A 49 1.75 -9.56 8.87
N SER A 50 1.64 -8.31 9.31
CA SER A 50 2.41 -7.86 10.48
C SER A 50 1.98 -8.58 11.75
N ARG A 51 0.75 -9.07 11.79
CA ARG A 51 0.21 -9.82 12.93
C ARG A 51 0.33 -11.33 12.76
N ALA A 52 0.63 -11.78 11.55
CA ALA A 52 0.72 -13.21 11.26
C ALA A 52 1.91 -13.82 11.97
N ARG A 53 1.68 -14.97 12.59
CA ARG A 53 2.71 -15.67 13.35
C ARG A 53 3.37 -16.80 12.56
N ASN A 54 2.72 -17.24 11.48
CA ASN A 54 3.24 -18.35 10.69
C ASN A 54 2.79 -18.23 9.23
N GLU A 55 3.28 -19.14 8.40
CA GLU A 55 2.99 -19.12 6.97
C GLU A 55 1.51 -19.27 6.65
N LYS A 56 0.78 -20.09 7.42
CA LYS A 56 -0.65 -20.27 7.20
C LYS A 56 -1.41 -18.96 7.37
N GLU A 57 -1.08 -18.21 8.41
CA GLU A 57 -1.73 -16.92 8.64
C GLU A 57 -1.39 -15.92 7.54
N LYS A 58 -0.13 -15.94 7.07
CA LYS A 58 0.26 -15.08 5.94
C LYS A 58 -0.51 -15.43 4.68
N GLN A 59 -0.70 -16.71 4.41
CA GLN A 59 -1.48 -17.14 3.25
C GLN A 59 -2.93 -16.69 3.34
N GLN A 60 -3.50 -16.73 4.54
CA GLN A 60 -4.85 -16.23 4.75
C GLN A 60 -4.94 -14.74 4.49
N CYS A 61 -3.89 -14.01 4.83
CA CYS A 61 -3.84 -12.57 4.56
C CYS A 61 -3.88 -12.28 3.06
N GLU A 62 -3.31 -13.17 2.24
CA GLU A 62 -3.32 -12.99 0.78
C GLU A 62 -4.72 -12.96 0.20
N LYS A 63 -5.69 -13.56 0.88
CA LYS A 63 -7.09 -13.55 0.44
C LYS A 63 -7.69 -12.15 0.48
N LEU A 64 -7.09 -11.26 1.26
CA LEU A 64 -7.54 -9.87 1.34
C LEU A 64 -7.15 -9.05 0.10
N LEU A 65 -6.22 -9.57 -0.69
CA LEU A 65 -5.73 -8.86 -1.87
C LEU A 65 -6.65 -9.06 -3.08
N THR A 66 -7.07 -7.95 -3.66
CA THR A 66 -7.74 -7.97 -4.96
C THR A 66 -6.68 -8.03 -6.05
N PRO A 67 -7.04 -8.35 -7.32
CA PRO A 67 -6.07 -8.33 -8.41
C PRO A 67 -5.38 -6.97 -8.56
N GLU A 68 -6.13 -5.88 -8.40
CA GLU A 68 -5.58 -4.53 -8.48
C GLU A 68 -4.60 -4.27 -7.32
N ALA A 69 -4.94 -4.76 -6.13
CA ALA A 69 -4.07 -4.61 -4.96
C ALA A 69 -2.77 -5.40 -5.14
N ARG A 70 -2.83 -6.56 -5.77
CA ARG A 70 -1.64 -7.37 -6.05
C ARG A 70 -0.69 -6.63 -6.99
N LYS A 71 -1.22 -5.98 -8.03
CA LYS A 71 -0.40 -5.17 -8.93
C LYS A 71 0.28 -4.04 -8.19
N LEU A 72 -0.48 -3.36 -7.34
CA LEU A 72 0.04 -2.26 -6.55
C LEU A 72 1.15 -2.74 -5.61
N LEU A 73 0.96 -3.90 -5.00
CA LEU A 73 1.95 -4.49 -4.11
C LEU A 73 3.22 -4.87 -4.87
N GLU A 74 3.08 -5.43 -6.08
CA GLU A 74 4.24 -5.76 -6.91
C GLU A 74 5.02 -4.52 -7.30
N GLU A 75 4.32 -3.45 -7.67
CA GLU A 75 4.95 -2.17 -7.97
C GLU A 75 5.70 -1.63 -6.76
N ALA A 76 5.10 -1.78 -5.57
CA ALA A 76 5.74 -1.36 -4.34
C ALA A 76 7.02 -2.15 -4.07
N LYS A 77 6.99 -3.45 -4.32
CA LYS A 77 8.18 -4.30 -4.14
C LYS A 77 9.29 -3.89 -5.10
N GLU A 78 8.94 -3.58 -6.35
CA GLU A 78 9.92 -3.11 -7.32
C GLU A 78 10.51 -1.77 -6.92
N SER A 79 9.65 -0.85 -6.44
CA SER A 79 10.12 0.44 -5.94
C SER A 79 11.08 0.28 -4.77
N LEU A 80 10.77 -0.64 -3.86
CA LEU A 80 11.60 -0.90 -2.70
C LEU A 80 12.95 -1.47 -3.13
N LYS A 81 12.94 -2.38 -4.09
CA LYS A 81 14.17 -2.96 -4.62
C LYS A 81 15.05 -1.89 -5.28
N ALA A 82 14.44 -1.03 -6.10
CA ALA A 82 15.15 0.07 -6.73
C ALA A 82 15.75 1.01 -5.69
N TYR A 83 14.98 1.29 -4.63
CA TYR A 83 15.46 2.12 -3.54
C TYR A 83 16.67 1.52 -2.85
N LYS A 84 16.63 0.23 -2.53
CA LYS A 84 17.73 -0.46 -1.88
C LYS A 84 18.99 -0.48 -2.77
N ASP A 85 18.81 -0.72 -4.07
CA ASP A 85 19.91 -0.68 -5.02
C ASP A 85 20.52 0.71 -5.07
N CYS A 86 19.68 1.73 -5.10
CA CYS A 86 20.13 3.13 -5.10
C CYS A 86 20.94 3.44 -3.85
N LEU A 87 20.46 3.01 -2.68
CA LEU A 87 21.18 3.23 -1.42
C LEU A 87 22.54 2.56 -1.40
N SER A 88 22.65 1.37 -1.97
CA SER A 88 23.93 0.66 -2.00
C SER A 88 24.97 1.39 -2.83
N GLN A 89 24.53 2.22 -3.77
CA GLN A 89 25.40 3.01 -4.63
C GLN A 89 25.56 4.46 -4.15
N ALA A 90 24.72 4.89 -3.22
CA ALA A 90 24.76 6.26 -2.71
C ALA A 90 26.04 6.51 -1.91
N ARG A 91 26.71 7.62 -2.21
CA ARG A 91 27.96 7.99 -1.56
C ARG A 91 27.79 9.02 -0.44
N ASN A 92 26.64 9.71 -0.42
CA ASN A 92 26.41 10.77 0.58
C ASN A 92 24.92 10.91 0.88
N GLU A 93 24.62 11.80 1.82
CA GLU A 93 23.25 12.04 2.25
C GLU A 93 22.35 12.57 1.12
N GLU A 94 22.88 13.40 0.26
CA GLU A 94 22.09 13.96 -0.85
C GLU A 94 21.63 12.85 -1.80
N GLU A 95 22.55 11.92 -2.12
CA GLU A 95 22.22 10.80 -2.98
C GLU A 95 21.21 9.86 -2.33
N ARG A 96 21.33 9.66 -1.02
CA ARG A 96 20.36 8.86 -0.26
C ARG A 96 18.97 9.48 -0.28
N ARG A 97 18.89 10.79 -0.13
CA ARG A 97 17.62 11.51 -0.19
C ARG A 97 17.00 11.40 -1.58
N ALA A 98 17.84 11.48 -2.60
CA ALA A 98 17.36 11.31 -3.98
C ALA A 98 16.77 9.92 -4.17
N CYS A 99 17.35 8.90 -3.53
CA CYS A 99 16.82 7.54 -3.59
C CYS A 99 15.43 7.44 -3.00
N GLU A 100 15.12 8.24 -1.97
CA GLU A 100 13.79 8.22 -1.34
C GLU A 100 12.67 8.57 -2.32
N LYS A 101 12.99 9.32 -3.37
CA LYS A 101 12.01 9.66 -4.40
C LYS A 101 11.50 8.44 -5.16
N LEU A 102 12.27 7.35 -5.13
CA LEU A 102 11.87 6.11 -5.79
C LEU A 102 10.82 5.35 -4.99
N LEU A 103 10.65 5.67 -3.70
CA LEU A 103 9.71 4.99 -2.85
C LEU A 103 8.28 5.48 -3.05
N THR A 104 7.37 4.56 -3.32
CA THR A 104 5.94 4.84 -3.26
C THR A 104 5.49 4.74 -1.81
N PRO A 105 4.31 5.27 -1.45
CA PRO A 105 3.80 5.11 -0.08
C PRO A 105 3.68 3.66 0.34
N GLU A 106 3.30 2.77 -0.56
CA GLU A 106 3.17 1.35 -0.28
C GLU A 106 4.54 0.71 -0.03
N ALA A 107 5.55 1.12 -0.81
CA ALA A 107 6.90 0.62 -0.63
C ALA A 107 7.48 1.05 0.73
N ARG A 108 7.16 2.26 1.17
CA ARG A 108 7.59 2.74 2.49
C ARG A 108 7.03 1.86 3.60
N LYS A 109 5.77 1.47 3.48
CA LYS A 109 5.15 0.59 4.46
C LYS A 109 5.82 -0.77 4.49
N LEU A 110 6.17 -1.30 3.31
CA LEU A 110 6.89 -2.57 3.24
C LEU A 110 8.24 -2.47 3.93
N LEU A 111 8.95 -1.35 3.71
CA LEU A 111 10.24 -1.13 4.32
C LEU A 111 10.13 -1.07 5.84
N GLU A 112 9.13 -0.39 6.36
CA GLU A 112 8.88 -0.31 7.79
C GLU A 112 8.66 -1.68 8.40
N GLN A 113 7.94 -2.56 7.70
CA GLN A 113 7.72 -3.91 8.18
C GLN A 113 8.98 -4.75 8.19
N GLU A 114 9.84 -4.58 7.20
CA GLU A 114 11.10 -5.32 7.15
C GLU A 114 12.03 -4.95 8.30
N VAL A 115 12.00 -3.69 8.72
CA VAL A 115 12.86 -3.21 9.80
C VAL A 115 12.42 -3.76 11.15
N LYS A 116 11.15 -4.07 11.29
CA LYS A 116 10.64 -4.71 12.51
C LYS A 116 10.97 -6.18 12.53
#